data_a323d78645260224b59b1fad6e809c22
#
_entry.id   a323d78645260224b59b1fad6e809c22
#
_cell.length_a   1.000
_cell.length_b   1.000
_cell.length_c   1.000
_cell.angle_alpha   90.00
_cell.angle_beta   90.00
_cell.angle_gamma   90.00
#
_symmetry.space_group_name_H-M   'P 1'
#
loop_
_entity.id
_entity.type
_entity.pdbx_description
1 polymer ?
#
loop_
_entity_poly.entity_id
_entity_poly.type
_entity_poly.pdbx_seq_one_letter_code
_entity_poly.pdbx_strand_id
1 'polypeptide(L)'
;MVDSQQNIKKDRPVYKNIGLAQLIKYRLPWAGKVSILHRISGAALFLMLPFLLYLLDQSLASEVSYQKFQAITGHILVKIICLGLIWSFLHHFCAGIRYLLLDLEIGVEKADANRSAIFVFFLGLALTAVVGLKLFGVY
;
A
#
# COMPACT_ATOMS: atom_id res chain seq x y z
N MET A 1 -53.23 33.42 -18.09
CA MET A 1 -51.77 33.67 -17.98
C MET A 1 -51.14 32.45 -17.30
N VAL A 2 -50.60 31.58 -18.11
CA VAL A 2 -49.92 30.36 -17.62
C VAL A 2 -48.42 30.70 -17.65
N ASP A 3 -47.87 30.85 -16.47
CA ASP A 3 -46.46 31.15 -16.28
C ASP A 3 -45.62 29.90 -16.54
N SER A 4 -45.02 29.85 -17.71
CA SER A 4 -44.14 28.77 -18.13
C SER A 4 -42.82 28.92 -17.39
N GLN A 5 -42.71 28.32 -16.22
CA GLN A 5 -41.40 28.13 -15.56
C GLN A 5 -40.53 27.25 -16.45
N GLN A 6 -39.77 27.85 -17.33
CA GLN A 6 -38.67 27.19 -18.03
C GLN A 6 -37.64 26.70 -17.00
N ASN A 7 -37.72 25.41 -16.68
CA ASN A 7 -36.75 24.71 -15.88
C ASN A 7 -35.43 24.63 -16.70
N ILE A 8 -34.61 25.67 -16.57
CA ILE A 8 -33.28 25.68 -17.15
C ILE A 8 -32.49 24.58 -16.47
N LYS A 9 -32.50 23.39 -17.06
CA LYS A 9 -31.54 22.33 -16.71
C LYS A 9 -30.14 22.89 -16.93
N LYS A 10 -29.51 23.34 -15.84
CA LYS A 10 -28.11 23.72 -15.81
C LYS A 10 -27.32 22.50 -16.31
N ASP A 11 -26.81 22.55 -17.55
CA ASP A 11 -25.98 21.49 -18.12
C ASP A 11 -24.80 21.28 -17.19
N ARG A 12 -24.83 20.14 -16.47
CA ARG A 12 -23.72 19.74 -15.61
C ARG A 12 -22.55 19.35 -16.51
N PRO A 13 -21.35 19.90 -16.29
CA PRO A 13 -20.21 19.53 -17.09
C PRO A 13 -19.98 18.02 -16.98
N VAL A 14 -20.03 17.31 -18.10
CA VAL A 14 -19.81 15.86 -18.19
C VAL A 14 -18.32 15.63 -18.34
N TYR A 15 -17.66 15.21 -17.27
CA TYR A 15 -16.25 14.80 -17.30
C TYR A 15 -16.16 13.34 -17.74
N LYS A 16 -15.77 13.09 -18.99
CA LYS A 16 -15.66 11.73 -19.55
C LYS A 16 -14.31 11.08 -19.29
N ASN A 17 -13.25 11.85 -19.10
CA ASN A 17 -11.90 11.34 -18.88
C ASN A 17 -11.21 12.17 -17.80
N ILE A 18 -10.85 11.54 -16.69
CA ILE A 18 -10.09 12.18 -15.60
C ILE A 18 -8.60 11.92 -15.85
N GLY A 19 -7.83 12.98 -16.12
CA GLY A 19 -6.38 12.92 -16.24
C GLY A 19 -5.69 12.75 -14.88
N LEU A 20 -4.47 12.18 -14.88
CA LEU A 20 -3.66 12.00 -13.67
C LEU A 20 -3.47 13.29 -12.86
N ALA A 21 -3.28 14.44 -13.56
CA ALA A 21 -3.14 15.75 -12.91
C ALA A 21 -4.40 16.18 -12.12
N GLN A 22 -5.59 15.79 -12.59
CA GLN A 22 -6.85 16.06 -11.89
C GLN A 22 -7.03 15.12 -10.69
N LEU A 23 -6.60 13.85 -10.84
CA LEU A 23 -6.65 12.85 -9.77
C LEU A 23 -5.73 13.23 -8.60
N ILE A 24 -4.54 13.77 -8.87
CA ILE A 24 -3.59 14.22 -7.85
C ILE A 24 -4.16 15.41 -7.05
N LYS A 25 -4.93 16.31 -7.69
CA LYS A 25 -5.56 17.45 -7.05
C LYS A 25 -6.82 17.07 -6.26
N TYR A 26 -7.39 15.91 -6.49
CA TYR A 26 -8.60 15.46 -5.80
C TYR A 26 -8.26 15.03 -4.37
N ARG A 27 -9.04 15.52 -3.39
CA ARG A 27 -8.91 15.09 -1.98
C ARG A 27 -9.44 13.67 -1.81
N LEU A 28 -8.59 12.68 -2.06
CA LEU A 28 -8.94 11.28 -1.84
C LEU A 28 -9.22 11.00 -0.35
N PRO A 29 -10.34 10.31 -0.04
CA PRO A 29 -10.57 9.77 1.31
C PRO A 29 -9.49 8.74 1.68
N TRP A 30 -9.32 8.47 2.96
CA TRP A 30 -8.32 7.49 3.42
C TRP A 30 -8.51 6.10 2.82
N ALA A 31 -9.77 5.66 2.67
CA ALA A 31 -10.07 4.40 2.00
C ALA A 31 -9.51 4.34 0.56
N GLY A 32 -9.59 5.44 -0.19
CA GLY A 32 -9.00 5.55 -1.53
C GLY A 32 -7.47 5.53 -1.51
N LYS A 33 -6.83 6.23 -0.57
CA LYS A 33 -5.36 6.25 -0.42
C LYS A 33 -4.82 4.84 -0.12
N VAL A 34 -5.42 4.15 0.85
CA VAL A 34 -5.03 2.78 1.22
C VAL A 34 -5.26 1.81 0.06
N SER A 35 -6.32 2.01 -0.74
CA SER A 35 -6.55 1.21 -1.95
C SER A 35 -5.42 1.34 -2.96
N ILE A 36 -4.95 2.55 -3.21
CA ILE A 36 -3.82 2.80 -4.12
C ILE A 36 -2.53 2.18 -3.55
N LEU A 37 -2.24 2.41 -2.27
CA LEU A 37 -1.05 1.86 -1.61
C LEU A 37 -1.05 0.33 -1.59
N HIS A 38 -2.20 -0.31 -1.39
CA HIS A 38 -2.33 -1.76 -1.47
C HIS A 38 -1.94 -2.31 -2.85
N ARG A 39 -2.37 -1.65 -3.93
CA ARG A 39 -1.99 -2.04 -5.30
C ARG A 39 -0.51 -1.80 -5.58
N ILE A 40 0.04 -0.65 -5.16
CA ILE A 40 1.46 -0.33 -5.32
C ILE A 40 2.31 -1.32 -4.54
N SER A 41 1.97 -1.62 -3.29
CA SER A 41 2.71 -2.60 -2.48
C SER A 41 2.67 -4.00 -3.07
N GLY A 42 1.52 -4.45 -3.60
CA GLY A 42 1.42 -5.73 -4.29
C GLY A 42 2.28 -5.80 -5.55
N ALA A 43 2.27 -4.74 -6.37
CA ALA A 43 3.13 -4.66 -7.55
C ALA A 43 4.63 -4.65 -7.17
N ALA A 44 5.02 -3.91 -6.14
CA ALA A 44 6.40 -3.88 -5.65
C ALA A 44 6.87 -5.25 -5.16
N LEU A 45 6.04 -5.96 -4.39
CA LEU A 45 6.35 -7.32 -3.92
C LEU A 45 6.51 -8.30 -5.08
N PHE A 46 5.63 -8.24 -6.07
CA PHE A 46 5.71 -9.10 -7.26
C PHE A 46 6.98 -8.85 -8.06
N LEU A 47 7.31 -7.57 -8.34
CA LEU A 47 8.50 -7.22 -9.11
C LEU A 47 9.80 -7.54 -8.37
N MET A 48 9.80 -7.50 -7.03
CA MET A 48 10.96 -7.82 -6.21
C MET A 48 11.08 -9.31 -5.85
N LEU A 49 10.11 -10.14 -6.22
CA LEU A 49 10.12 -11.57 -5.93
C LEU A 49 11.40 -12.27 -6.41
N PRO A 50 11.92 -12.06 -7.63
CA PRO A 50 13.19 -12.68 -8.07
C PRO A 50 14.36 -12.31 -7.17
N PHE A 51 14.44 -11.06 -6.72
CA PHE A 51 15.48 -10.60 -5.79
C PHE A 51 15.37 -11.29 -4.42
N LEU A 52 14.15 -11.41 -3.88
CA LEU A 52 13.91 -12.09 -2.61
C LEU A 52 14.24 -13.58 -2.69
N LEU A 53 13.89 -14.24 -3.80
CA LEU A 53 14.24 -15.63 -4.05
C LEU A 53 15.76 -15.83 -4.17
N TYR A 54 16.47 -14.91 -4.83
CA TYR A 54 17.92 -14.90 -4.88
C TYR A 54 18.54 -14.79 -3.48
N LEU A 55 18.05 -13.87 -2.65
CA LEU A 55 18.52 -13.73 -1.26
C LEU A 55 18.24 -15.00 -0.44
N LEU A 56 17.09 -15.60 -0.62
CA LEU A 56 16.74 -16.86 0.05
C LEU A 56 17.69 -17.99 -0.37
N ASP A 57 17.92 -18.15 -1.67
CA ASP A 57 18.87 -19.14 -2.20
C ASP A 57 20.26 -18.93 -1.61
N GLN A 58 20.79 -17.71 -1.65
CA GLN A 58 22.10 -17.39 -1.09
C GLN A 58 22.19 -17.64 0.43
N SER A 59 21.07 -17.53 1.14
CA SER A 59 21.05 -17.76 2.58
C SER A 59 21.06 -19.26 2.96
N LEU A 60 20.71 -20.15 2.03
CA LEU A 60 20.50 -21.59 2.30
C LEU A 60 21.50 -22.51 1.60
N ALA A 61 22.14 -22.08 0.49
CA ALA A 61 22.86 -22.99 -0.39
C ALA A 61 24.20 -23.50 0.20
N SER A 62 24.98 -22.65 0.87
CA SER A 62 26.26 -23.02 1.49
C SER A 62 26.77 -21.94 2.44
N GLU A 63 27.78 -22.26 3.25
CA GLU A 63 28.46 -21.27 4.11
C GLU A 63 29.05 -20.11 3.31
N VAL A 64 29.66 -20.39 2.16
CA VAL A 64 30.24 -19.34 1.28
C VAL A 64 29.15 -18.43 0.71
N SER A 65 28.00 -18.99 0.31
CA SER A 65 26.87 -18.20 -0.18
C SER A 65 26.19 -17.40 0.93
N TYR A 66 26.14 -17.95 2.15
CA TYR A 66 25.64 -17.24 3.32
C TYR A 66 26.49 -16.00 3.67
N GLN A 67 27.81 -16.11 3.56
CA GLN A 67 28.71 -14.94 3.71
C GLN A 67 28.43 -13.85 2.65
N LYS A 68 28.13 -14.25 1.40
CA LYS A 68 27.68 -13.30 0.36
C LYS A 68 26.35 -12.67 0.69
N PHE A 69 25.38 -13.47 1.16
CA PHE A 69 24.10 -12.98 1.65
C PHE A 69 24.28 -11.95 2.76
N GLN A 70 25.13 -12.21 3.75
CA GLN A 70 25.44 -11.27 4.83
C GLN A 70 26.08 -9.97 4.31
N ALA A 71 27.02 -10.08 3.37
CA ALA A 71 27.67 -8.91 2.77
C ALA A 71 26.65 -8.03 2.01
N ILE A 72 25.74 -8.65 1.25
CA ILE A 72 24.69 -7.93 0.51
C ILE A 72 23.71 -7.28 1.49
N THR A 73 23.14 -8.02 2.43
CA THR A 73 22.12 -7.53 3.38
C THR A 73 22.70 -6.60 4.44
N GLY A 74 24.00 -6.64 4.67
CA GLY A 74 24.72 -5.70 5.53
C GLY A 74 24.83 -4.29 4.95
N HIS A 75 24.73 -4.13 3.64
CA HIS A 75 24.84 -2.83 2.98
C HIS A 75 23.64 -1.94 3.29
N ILE A 76 23.86 -0.68 3.66
CA ILE A 76 22.81 0.25 4.10
C ILE A 76 21.71 0.44 3.05
N LEU A 77 22.09 0.55 1.76
CA LEU A 77 21.10 0.70 0.68
C LEU A 77 20.19 -0.52 0.57
N VAL A 78 20.74 -1.73 0.72
CA VAL A 78 19.96 -2.98 0.70
C VAL A 78 19.05 -3.05 1.92
N LYS A 79 19.52 -2.65 3.10
CA LYS A 79 18.66 -2.54 4.30
C LYS A 79 17.48 -1.59 4.09
N ILE A 80 17.69 -0.44 3.44
CA ILE A 80 16.61 0.51 3.11
C ILE A 80 15.61 -0.11 2.13
N ILE A 81 16.07 -0.81 1.09
CA ILE A 81 15.20 -1.53 0.15
C ILE A 81 14.41 -2.61 0.89
N CYS A 82 15.07 -3.41 1.72
CA CYS A 82 14.41 -4.43 2.53
C CYS A 82 13.36 -3.82 3.49
N LEU A 83 13.65 -2.68 4.11
CA LEU A 83 12.67 -1.97 4.94
C LEU A 83 11.43 -1.55 4.14
N GLY A 84 11.62 -1.04 2.93
CA GLY A 84 10.52 -0.73 2.00
C GLY A 84 9.70 -1.95 1.61
N LEU A 85 10.36 -3.11 1.38
CA LEU A 85 9.68 -4.37 1.10
C LEU A 85 8.94 -4.93 2.32
N ILE A 86 9.53 -4.81 3.52
CA ILE A 86 8.87 -5.17 4.79
C ILE A 86 7.59 -4.34 4.97
N TRP A 87 7.69 -3.02 4.77
CA TRP A 87 6.50 -2.16 4.81
C TRP A 87 5.48 -2.58 3.74
N SER A 88 5.92 -2.82 2.52
CA SER A 88 5.03 -3.25 1.42
C SER A 88 4.29 -4.54 1.78
N PHE A 89 4.98 -5.51 2.35
CA PHE A 89 4.38 -6.78 2.79
C PHE A 89 3.37 -6.57 3.91
N LEU A 90 3.76 -5.89 4.98
CA LEU A 90 2.91 -5.68 6.15
C LEU A 90 1.68 -4.84 5.81
N HIS A 91 1.87 -3.76 5.03
CA HIS A 91 0.75 -2.94 4.57
C HIS A 91 -0.18 -3.73 3.64
N HIS A 92 0.38 -4.46 2.67
CA HIS A 92 -0.40 -5.26 1.72
C HIS A 92 -1.22 -6.33 2.45
N PHE A 93 -0.62 -7.02 3.41
CA PHE A 93 -1.27 -8.05 4.20
C PHE A 93 -2.42 -7.48 5.06
N CYS A 94 -2.16 -6.42 5.85
CA CYS A 94 -3.17 -5.80 6.70
C CYS A 94 -4.32 -5.19 5.86
N ALA A 95 -4.00 -4.52 4.75
CA ALA A 95 -5.00 -3.98 3.85
C ALA A 95 -5.78 -5.09 3.13
N GLY A 96 -5.13 -6.20 2.78
CA GLY A 96 -5.77 -7.38 2.20
C GLY A 96 -6.81 -7.98 3.13
N ILE A 97 -6.49 -8.19 4.41
CA ILE A 97 -7.48 -8.65 5.42
C ILE A 97 -8.67 -7.67 5.48
N ARG A 98 -8.38 -6.36 5.50
CA ARG A 98 -9.45 -5.36 5.49
C ARG A 98 -10.36 -5.50 4.26
N TYR A 99 -9.81 -5.75 3.07
CA TYR A 99 -10.65 -5.94 1.87
C TYR A 99 -11.50 -7.19 1.95
N LEU A 100 -10.98 -8.29 2.49
CA LEU A 100 -11.77 -9.50 2.73
C LEU A 100 -12.95 -9.24 3.68
N LEU A 101 -12.76 -8.40 4.71
CA LEU A 101 -13.85 -8.01 5.61
C LEU A 101 -14.89 -7.13 4.88
N LEU A 102 -14.45 -6.21 4.01
CA LEU A 102 -15.38 -5.41 3.20
C LEU A 102 -16.16 -6.27 2.20
N ASP A 103 -15.55 -7.32 1.64
CA ASP A 103 -16.23 -8.28 0.75
C ASP A 103 -17.30 -9.09 1.50
N LEU A 104 -17.18 -9.24 2.82
CA LEU A 104 -18.19 -9.79 3.71
C LEU A 104 -19.20 -8.74 4.21
N GLU A 105 -19.22 -7.55 3.58
CA GLU A 105 -20.09 -6.42 3.96
C GLU A 105 -19.83 -5.86 5.37
N ILE A 106 -18.69 -6.19 6.00
CA ILE A 106 -18.32 -5.71 7.33
C ILE A 106 -17.60 -4.35 7.21
N GLY A 107 -18.17 -3.29 7.77
CA GLY A 107 -17.57 -1.96 7.82
C GLY A 107 -17.61 -1.22 6.47
N VAL A 108 -18.61 -1.48 5.62
CA VAL A 108 -18.79 -0.85 4.30
C VAL A 108 -19.26 0.59 4.37
N GLU A 109 -19.86 1.00 5.51
CA GLU A 109 -20.29 2.37 5.71
C GLU A 109 -19.12 3.34 5.52
N LYS A 110 -19.35 4.47 4.85
CA LYS A 110 -18.32 5.44 4.48
C LYS A 110 -17.44 5.86 5.66
N ALA A 111 -18.01 6.05 6.84
CA ALA A 111 -17.29 6.43 8.05
C ALA A 111 -16.36 5.29 8.51
N ASP A 112 -16.88 4.07 8.58
CA ASP A 112 -16.15 2.90 9.08
C ASP A 112 -15.09 2.45 8.07
N ALA A 113 -15.38 2.49 6.78
CA ALA A 113 -14.41 2.26 5.72
C ALA A 113 -13.21 3.24 5.79
N ASN A 114 -13.45 4.51 6.15
CA ASN A 114 -12.37 5.47 6.37
C ASN A 114 -11.59 5.19 7.67
N ARG A 115 -12.28 4.87 8.78
CA ARG A 115 -11.62 4.56 10.06
C ARG A 115 -10.75 3.31 9.96
N SER A 116 -11.27 2.23 9.36
CA SER A 116 -10.52 0.99 9.15
C SER A 116 -9.32 1.21 8.24
N ALA A 117 -9.40 2.08 7.23
CA ALA A 117 -8.28 2.43 6.37
C ALA A 117 -7.18 3.17 7.15
N ILE A 118 -7.53 4.15 7.98
CA ILE A 118 -6.58 4.86 8.85
C ILE A 118 -5.89 3.88 9.79
N PHE A 119 -6.67 3.01 10.45
CA PHE A 119 -6.13 2.00 11.35
C PHE A 119 -5.11 1.09 10.66
N VAL A 120 -5.45 0.51 9.49
CA VAL A 120 -4.55 -0.37 8.74
C VAL A 120 -3.27 0.35 8.29
N PHE A 121 -3.38 1.61 7.88
CA PHE A 121 -2.21 2.40 7.48
C PHE A 121 -1.22 2.56 8.63
N PHE A 122 -1.69 3.01 9.79
CA PHE A 122 -0.83 3.20 10.96
C PHE A 122 -0.36 1.88 11.57
N LEU A 123 -1.18 0.83 11.55
CA LEU A 123 -0.76 -0.51 11.96
C LEU A 123 0.41 -1.03 11.11
N GLY A 124 0.32 -0.89 9.78
CA GLY A 124 1.40 -1.26 8.86
C GLY A 124 2.71 -0.49 9.15
N LEU A 125 2.63 0.81 9.43
CA LEU A 125 3.80 1.61 9.80
C LEU A 125 4.38 1.18 11.16
N ALA A 126 3.55 0.96 12.18
CA ALA A 126 3.99 0.53 13.51
C ALA A 126 4.70 -0.83 13.46
N LEU A 127 4.11 -1.81 12.77
CA LEU A 127 4.74 -3.11 12.57
C LEU A 127 6.06 -3.01 11.81
N THR A 128 6.12 -2.16 10.77
CA THR A 128 7.36 -1.90 10.02
C THR A 128 8.43 -1.27 10.91
N ALA A 129 8.06 -0.34 11.79
CA ALA A 129 9.01 0.26 12.71
C ALA A 129 9.59 -0.79 13.66
N VAL A 130 8.77 -1.67 14.23
CA VAL A 130 9.23 -2.74 15.11
C VAL A 130 10.22 -3.67 14.39
N VAL A 131 9.87 -4.16 13.20
CA VAL A 131 10.76 -5.05 12.43
C VAL A 131 12.01 -4.30 11.94
N GLY A 132 11.85 -3.02 11.60
CA GLY A 132 12.96 -2.15 11.18
C GLY A 132 13.99 -1.96 12.27
N LEU A 133 13.60 -1.75 13.51
CA LEU A 133 14.53 -1.66 14.65
C LEU A 133 15.41 -2.90 14.76
N LYS A 134 14.84 -4.10 14.56
CA LYS A 134 15.61 -5.34 14.51
C LYS A 134 16.54 -5.41 13.30
N LEU A 135 16.07 -5.01 12.12
CA LEU A 135 16.87 -4.99 10.89
C LEU A 135 18.12 -4.11 11.02
N PHE A 136 18.04 -3.02 11.78
CA PHE A 136 19.14 -2.11 12.03
C PHE A 136 19.94 -2.43 13.30
N GLY A 137 19.60 -3.50 14.02
CA GLY A 137 20.37 -3.99 15.17
C GLY A 137 20.18 -3.16 16.44
N VAL A 138 19.01 -2.56 16.62
CA VAL A 138 18.71 -1.78 17.83
C VAL A 138 18.36 -2.70 19.03
N TYR A 139 17.85 -3.91 18.75
CA TYR A 139 17.62 -4.99 19.73
C TYR A 139 17.74 -6.36 19.08
#